data_b8f1bfc05016e05d09f17c68789f7fde
#
_entry.id   b8f1bfc05016e05d09f17c68789f7fde
#
_cell.length_a   1.000
_cell.length_b   1.000
_cell.length_c   1.000
_cell.angle_alpha   90.00
_cell.angle_beta   90.00
_cell.angle_gamma   90.00
#
_symmetry.space_group_name_H-M   'P 1'
#
loop_
_entity.id
_entity.type
_entity.pdbx_description
1 polymer ?
#
loop_
_entity_poly.entity_id
_entity_poly.type
_entity_poly.pdbx_seq_one_letter_code
_entity_poly.pdbx_strand_id
1 'polypeptide(L)'
;MFLLDTPVIHELRGAKADKADAGVRAWAANTPRQQLFISALTLVELEESVTRAERADKADGGTLRAWLDDRVMTAFEGRILAVDTAVARRRPSVALADNRDALVAATALVHGLTIVTPNAAAYRAGRLKTFNPWGYAGETAEDIADWRQATKTAPSG
;
A
#
# COMPACT_ATOMS: atom_id res chain seq x y z
N MET A 1 -4.83 9.25 3.61
CA MET A 1 -4.88 7.80 3.88
C MET A 1 -4.59 7.04 2.60
N PHE A 2 -4.13 5.82 2.72
CA PHE A 2 -3.47 5.08 1.64
C PHE A 2 -4.06 3.68 1.48
N LEU A 3 -4.24 3.27 0.22
CA LEU A 3 -4.59 1.90 -0.15
C LEU A 3 -3.34 1.24 -0.75
N LEU A 4 -2.78 0.25 -0.04
CA LEU A 4 -1.56 -0.42 -0.45
C LEU A 4 -1.87 -1.52 -1.46
N ASP A 5 -1.21 -1.44 -2.61
CA ASP A 5 -1.28 -2.48 -3.63
C ASP A 5 -0.44 -3.71 -3.23
N THR A 6 -0.75 -4.85 -3.80
CA THR A 6 -0.15 -6.14 -3.46
C THR A 6 1.40 -6.13 -3.51
N PRO A 7 2.06 -5.51 -4.51
CA PRO A 7 3.53 -5.44 -4.54
C PRO A 7 4.15 -4.77 -3.31
N VAL A 8 3.46 -3.77 -2.73
CA VAL A 8 3.95 -3.07 -1.53
C VAL A 8 3.95 -4.02 -0.32
N ILE A 9 2.90 -4.82 -0.17
CA ILE A 9 2.79 -5.80 0.93
C ILE A 9 3.88 -6.86 0.81
N HIS A 10 4.14 -7.37 -0.39
CA HIS A 10 5.22 -8.32 -0.63
C HIS A 10 6.59 -7.72 -0.32
N GLU A 11 6.83 -6.49 -0.71
CA GLU A 11 8.08 -5.78 -0.41
C GLU A 11 8.28 -5.60 1.10
N LEU A 12 7.26 -5.20 1.83
CA LEU A 12 7.29 -5.03 3.29
C LEU A 12 7.55 -6.33 4.05
N ARG A 13 7.26 -7.49 3.46
CA ARG A 13 7.64 -8.79 4.03
C ARG A 13 9.15 -8.90 4.24
N GLY A 14 9.96 -8.37 3.34
CA GLY A 14 11.42 -8.34 3.42
C GLY A 14 12.01 -7.33 4.41
N ALA A 15 11.19 -6.44 4.98
CA ALA A 15 11.68 -5.29 5.76
C ALA A 15 12.52 -5.69 6.98
N LYS A 16 12.14 -6.75 7.71
CA LYS A 16 12.87 -7.23 8.89
C LYS A 16 14.23 -7.84 8.56
N ALA A 17 14.41 -8.39 7.36
CA ALA A 17 15.65 -9.00 6.91
C ALA A 17 16.54 -8.03 6.13
N ASP A 18 16.23 -6.75 6.15
CA ASP A 18 16.92 -5.69 5.39
C ASP A 18 16.97 -5.94 3.87
N LYS A 19 16.03 -6.73 3.37
CA LYS A 19 15.91 -7.13 1.96
C LYS A 19 14.92 -6.28 1.16
N ALA A 20 14.10 -5.48 1.85
CA ALA A 20 13.15 -4.58 1.21
C ALA A 20 13.84 -3.31 0.70
N ASP A 21 13.26 -2.70 -0.32
CA ASP A 21 13.69 -1.38 -0.81
C ASP A 21 13.73 -0.35 0.33
N ALA A 22 14.82 0.40 0.40
CA ALA A 22 15.03 1.38 1.48
C ALA A 22 13.95 2.48 1.50
N GLY A 23 13.49 2.91 0.32
CA GLY A 23 12.43 3.92 0.20
C GLY A 23 11.09 3.40 0.71
N VAL A 24 10.73 2.17 0.35
CA VAL A 24 9.49 1.53 0.83
C VAL A 24 9.50 1.38 2.34
N ARG A 25 10.61 0.94 2.92
CA ARG A 25 10.79 0.82 4.38
C ARG A 25 10.67 2.18 5.08
N ALA A 26 11.37 3.18 4.57
CA ALA A 26 11.37 4.52 5.14
C ALA A 26 9.97 5.14 5.09
N TRP A 27 9.28 5.03 3.96
CA TRP A 27 7.92 5.51 3.81
C TRP A 27 6.95 4.83 4.79
N ALA A 28 7.00 3.49 4.87
CA ALA A 28 6.14 2.72 5.76
C ALA A 28 6.40 3.04 7.24
N ALA A 29 7.67 3.24 7.62
CA ALA A 29 8.05 3.60 8.99
C ALA A 29 7.57 5.01 9.38
N ASN A 30 7.50 5.93 8.40
CA ASN A 30 7.07 7.32 8.62
C ASN A 30 5.55 7.52 8.46
N THR A 31 4.82 6.50 8.06
CA THR A 31 3.37 6.60 7.87
C THR A 31 2.63 5.90 9.01
N PRO A 32 1.71 6.58 9.71
CA PRO A 32 0.92 5.97 10.78
C PRO A 32 0.12 4.76 10.26
N ARG A 33 0.15 3.67 11.00
CA ARG A 33 -0.56 2.43 10.63
C ARG A 33 -2.05 2.64 10.38
N GLN A 34 -2.68 3.53 11.13
CA GLN A 34 -4.11 3.85 11.00
C GLN A 34 -4.48 4.47 9.64
N GLN A 35 -3.49 4.94 8.90
CA GLN A 35 -3.68 5.50 7.55
C GLN A 35 -3.49 4.47 6.43
N LEU A 36 -3.11 3.24 6.77
CA LEU A 36 -2.80 2.18 5.81
C LEU A 36 -3.94 1.18 5.71
N PHE A 37 -4.46 0.99 4.52
CA PHE A 37 -5.56 0.08 4.19
C PHE A 37 -5.14 -0.87 3.07
N ILE A 38 -5.77 -2.03 2.99
CA ILE A 38 -5.70 -2.92 1.83
C ILE A 38 -7.11 -3.26 1.35
N SER A 39 -7.22 -3.61 0.07
CA SER A 39 -8.45 -4.18 -0.50
C SER A 39 -8.57 -5.66 -0.16
N ALA A 40 -9.79 -6.15 -0.03
CA ALA A 40 -10.07 -7.60 -0.01
C ALA A 40 -9.50 -8.32 -1.24
N LEU A 41 -9.39 -7.63 -2.39
CA LEU A 41 -8.73 -8.18 -3.59
C LEU A 41 -7.23 -8.41 -3.38
N THR A 42 -6.55 -7.51 -2.67
CA THR A 42 -5.16 -7.72 -2.27
C THR A 42 -5.04 -8.94 -1.36
N LEU A 43 -5.96 -9.12 -0.42
CA LEU A 43 -5.99 -10.32 0.42
C LEU A 43 -6.17 -11.60 -0.41
N VAL A 44 -7.04 -11.58 -1.43
CA VAL A 44 -7.19 -12.72 -2.38
C VAL A 44 -5.86 -13.05 -3.04
N GLU A 45 -5.15 -12.06 -3.56
CA GLU A 45 -3.84 -12.28 -4.20
C GLU A 45 -2.79 -12.82 -3.24
N LEU A 46 -2.79 -12.36 -1.99
CA LEU A 46 -1.90 -12.87 -0.95
C LEU A 46 -2.23 -14.33 -0.61
N GLU A 47 -3.51 -14.67 -0.47
CA GLU A 47 -3.97 -16.05 -0.25
C GLU A 47 -3.59 -16.97 -1.40
N GLU A 48 -3.74 -16.52 -2.65
CA GLU A 48 -3.31 -17.27 -3.83
C GLU A 48 -1.81 -17.51 -3.84
N SER A 49 -1.01 -16.50 -3.46
CA SER A 49 0.45 -16.63 -3.37
C SER A 49 0.86 -17.63 -2.30
N VAL A 50 0.21 -17.61 -1.14
CA VAL A 50 0.45 -18.56 -0.05
C VAL A 50 0.08 -19.98 -0.48
N THR A 51 -1.09 -20.15 -1.07
CA THR A 51 -1.55 -21.47 -1.55
C THR A 51 -0.63 -22.05 -2.60
N ARG A 52 -0.11 -21.21 -3.51
CA ARG A 52 0.86 -21.65 -4.51
C ARG A 52 2.18 -22.08 -3.87
N ALA A 53 2.67 -21.33 -2.88
CA ALA A 53 3.87 -21.69 -2.14
C ALA A 53 3.71 -22.99 -1.35
N GLU A 54 2.55 -23.19 -0.69
CA GLU A 54 2.23 -24.42 0.05
C GLU A 54 2.23 -25.66 -0.84
N ARG A 55 1.78 -25.53 -2.09
CA ARG A 55 1.78 -26.61 -3.07
C ARG A 55 3.16 -26.92 -3.62
N ALA A 56 4.03 -25.90 -3.73
CA ALA A 56 5.38 -26.06 -4.26
C ALA A 56 6.38 -26.56 -3.22
N ASP A 57 6.34 -26.06 -2.00
CA ASP A 57 7.21 -26.44 -0.89
C ASP A 57 6.49 -26.22 0.44
N LYS A 58 6.36 -27.30 1.24
CA LYS A 58 5.60 -27.27 2.48
C LYS A 58 6.23 -26.37 3.55
N ALA A 59 7.55 -26.30 3.62
CA ALA A 59 8.25 -25.47 4.60
C ALA A 59 8.13 -24.00 4.26
N ASP A 60 8.38 -23.62 3.01
CA ASP A 60 8.27 -22.25 2.53
C ASP A 60 6.80 -21.77 2.57
N GLY A 61 5.89 -22.64 2.18
CA GLY A 61 4.43 -22.36 2.25
C GLY A 61 3.96 -22.14 3.66
N GLY A 62 4.44 -22.95 4.63
CA GLY A 62 4.12 -22.77 6.05
C GLY A 62 4.62 -21.45 6.61
N THR A 63 5.83 -21.02 6.23
CA THR A 63 6.41 -19.74 6.63
C THR A 63 5.59 -18.57 6.07
N LEU A 64 5.18 -18.67 4.80
CA LEU A 64 4.38 -17.63 4.14
C LEU A 64 2.96 -17.56 4.74
N ARG A 65 2.36 -18.72 5.06
CA ARG A 65 1.07 -18.81 5.75
C ARG A 65 1.13 -18.11 7.12
N ALA A 66 2.13 -18.40 7.91
CA ALA A 66 2.31 -17.77 9.21
C ALA A 66 2.50 -16.23 9.07
N TRP A 67 3.25 -15.79 8.07
CA TRP A 67 3.39 -14.36 7.81
C TRP A 67 2.04 -13.70 7.47
N LEU A 68 1.23 -14.32 6.62
CA LEU A 68 -0.08 -13.77 6.27
C LEU A 68 -1.01 -13.74 7.48
N ASP A 69 -1.16 -14.84 8.18
CA ASP A 69 -2.14 -14.98 9.28
C ASP A 69 -1.73 -14.18 10.53
N ASP A 70 -0.45 -14.17 10.88
CA ASP A 70 0.04 -13.58 12.14
C ASP A 70 0.52 -12.13 11.99
N ARG A 71 0.94 -11.73 10.79
CA ARG A 71 1.50 -10.39 10.54
C ARG A 71 0.58 -9.50 9.75
N VAL A 72 0.19 -9.93 8.55
CA VAL A 72 -0.64 -9.11 7.66
C VAL A 72 -2.04 -8.92 8.24
N MET A 73 -2.70 -10.00 8.61
CA MET A 73 -4.07 -9.92 9.16
C MET A 73 -4.11 -9.08 10.43
N THR A 74 -3.13 -9.21 11.30
CA THR A 74 -3.02 -8.39 12.52
C THR A 74 -2.72 -6.92 12.21
N ALA A 75 -1.80 -6.66 11.27
CA ALA A 75 -1.41 -5.31 10.90
C ALA A 75 -2.56 -4.51 10.28
N PHE A 76 -3.45 -5.16 9.56
CA PHE A 76 -4.59 -4.53 8.88
C PHE A 76 -5.95 -4.84 9.50
N GLU A 77 -5.98 -5.32 10.73
CA GLU A 77 -7.23 -5.56 11.43
C GLU A 77 -8.13 -4.31 11.42
N GLY A 78 -9.37 -4.49 10.95
CA GLY A 78 -10.34 -3.39 10.77
C GLY A 78 -10.03 -2.45 9.60
N ARG A 79 -8.98 -2.71 8.79
CA ARG A 79 -8.56 -1.88 7.67
C ARG A 79 -8.39 -2.65 6.36
N ILE A 80 -9.10 -3.76 6.23
CA ILE A 80 -9.29 -4.51 4.98
C ILE A 80 -10.64 -4.11 4.41
N LEU A 81 -10.61 -3.43 3.27
CA LEU A 81 -11.81 -2.85 2.65
C LEU A 81 -12.47 -3.85 1.72
N ALA A 82 -13.73 -4.12 1.96
CA ALA A 82 -14.52 -5.02 1.14
C ALA A 82 -14.80 -4.45 -0.26
N VAL A 83 -14.96 -5.35 -1.23
CA VAL A 83 -15.62 -5.02 -2.50
C VAL A 83 -17.12 -5.10 -2.26
N ASP A 84 -17.66 -4.03 -1.72
CA ASP A 84 -19.06 -3.93 -1.34
C ASP A 84 -19.94 -3.32 -2.44
N THR A 85 -21.20 -3.05 -2.14
CA THR A 85 -22.15 -2.46 -3.07
C THR A 85 -21.69 -1.09 -3.58
N ALA A 86 -21.12 -0.24 -2.72
CA ALA A 86 -20.64 1.08 -3.11
C ALA A 86 -19.48 0.98 -4.11
N VAL A 87 -18.54 0.09 -3.85
CA VAL A 87 -17.40 -0.19 -4.76
C VAL A 87 -17.90 -0.75 -6.09
N ALA A 88 -18.79 -1.74 -6.06
CA ALA A 88 -19.37 -2.35 -7.26
C ALA A 88 -20.09 -1.30 -8.13
N ARG A 89 -20.86 -0.42 -7.53
CA ARG A 89 -21.59 0.65 -8.24
C ARG A 89 -20.65 1.75 -8.77
N ARG A 90 -19.50 1.94 -8.16
CA ARG A 90 -18.47 2.88 -8.63
C ARG A 90 -17.68 2.34 -9.81
N ARG A 91 -17.53 1.01 -9.93
CA ARG A 91 -16.73 0.35 -10.97
C ARG A 91 -16.99 0.85 -12.40
N PRO A 92 -18.24 1.04 -12.88
CA PRO A 92 -18.51 1.48 -14.25
C PRO A 92 -17.97 2.86 -14.58
N SER A 93 -17.77 3.73 -13.60
CA SER A 93 -17.23 5.10 -13.80
C SER A 93 -15.70 5.14 -13.84
N VAL A 94 -15.03 4.01 -13.61
CA VAL A 94 -13.57 3.91 -13.65
C VAL A 94 -13.13 3.46 -15.04
N ALA A 95 -12.39 4.30 -15.75
CA ALA A 95 -11.94 4.06 -17.12
C ALA A 95 -10.68 3.15 -17.16
N LEU A 96 -10.76 1.97 -16.54
CA LEU A 96 -9.71 0.95 -16.57
C LEU A 96 -10.28 -0.35 -17.14
N ALA A 97 -9.55 -0.94 -18.09
CA ALA A 97 -9.99 -2.17 -18.75
C ALA A 97 -9.85 -3.41 -17.85
N ASP A 98 -8.76 -3.49 -17.10
CA ASP A 98 -8.54 -4.59 -16.15
C ASP A 98 -9.52 -4.48 -14.98
N ASN A 99 -10.28 -5.55 -14.76
CA ASN A 99 -11.36 -5.52 -13.74
C ASN A 99 -10.82 -5.48 -12.31
N ARG A 100 -9.71 -6.16 -12.06
CA ARG A 100 -9.05 -6.13 -10.73
C ARG A 100 -8.59 -4.72 -10.41
N ASP A 101 -7.83 -4.09 -11.31
CA ASP A 101 -7.33 -2.72 -11.13
C ASP A 101 -8.47 -1.71 -11.02
N ALA A 102 -9.51 -1.88 -11.82
CA ALA A 102 -10.70 -1.03 -11.74
C ALA A 102 -11.45 -1.15 -10.41
N LEU A 103 -11.52 -2.32 -9.82
CA LEU A 103 -12.13 -2.52 -8.49
C LEU A 103 -11.27 -1.95 -7.37
N VAL A 104 -9.95 -2.09 -7.45
CA VAL A 104 -9.02 -1.43 -6.51
C VAL A 104 -9.15 0.09 -6.63
N ALA A 105 -9.19 0.61 -7.85
CA ALA A 105 -9.41 2.02 -8.13
C ALA A 105 -10.76 2.53 -7.59
N ALA A 106 -11.83 1.79 -7.81
CA ALA A 106 -13.16 2.10 -7.28
C ALA A 106 -13.17 2.13 -5.74
N THR A 107 -12.46 1.20 -5.10
CA THR A 107 -12.29 1.17 -3.64
C THR A 107 -11.59 2.45 -3.15
N ALA A 108 -10.50 2.84 -3.79
CA ALA A 108 -9.78 4.06 -3.46
C ALA A 108 -10.66 5.31 -3.62
N LEU A 109 -11.45 5.39 -4.69
CA LEU A 109 -12.36 6.51 -4.94
C LEU A 109 -13.49 6.59 -3.91
N VAL A 110 -14.11 5.46 -3.58
CA VAL A 110 -15.19 5.40 -2.59
C VAL A 110 -14.71 5.87 -1.21
N HIS A 111 -13.49 5.52 -0.82
CA HIS A 111 -12.94 5.84 0.49
C HIS A 111 -12.00 7.07 0.50
N GLY A 112 -11.79 7.72 -0.64
CA GLY A 112 -10.91 8.89 -0.74
C GLY A 112 -9.44 8.60 -0.44
N LEU A 113 -8.92 7.45 -0.91
CA LEU A 113 -7.58 6.97 -0.63
C LEU A 113 -6.62 7.21 -1.81
N THR A 114 -5.33 7.39 -1.50
CA THR A 114 -4.25 7.35 -2.47
C THR A 114 -3.76 5.91 -2.62
N ILE A 115 -3.66 5.41 -3.85
CA ILE A 115 -3.12 4.08 -4.14
C ILE A 115 -1.60 4.13 -4.05
N VAL A 116 -1.02 3.27 -3.24
CA VAL A 116 0.43 3.09 -3.10
C VAL A 116 0.86 1.88 -3.92
N THR A 117 1.60 2.12 -4.98
CA THR A 117 1.96 1.10 -5.96
C THR A 117 3.21 1.49 -6.75
N PRO A 118 4.08 0.53 -7.13
CA PRO A 118 5.16 0.80 -8.07
C PRO A 118 4.65 0.94 -9.52
N ASN A 119 3.39 0.55 -9.77
CA ASN A 119 2.78 0.55 -11.11
C ASN A 119 1.73 1.65 -11.26
N ALA A 120 2.12 2.90 -11.02
CA ALA A 120 1.25 4.06 -11.16
C ALA A 120 0.63 4.18 -12.56
N ALA A 121 1.35 3.73 -13.60
CA ALA A 121 0.87 3.77 -14.99
C ALA A 121 -0.41 2.96 -15.20
N ALA A 122 -0.60 1.85 -14.48
CA ALA A 122 -1.80 1.01 -14.56
C ALA A 122 -3.07 1.78 -14.14
N TYR A 123 -2.93 2.77 -13.28
CA TYR A 123 -4.05 3.54 -12.72
C TYR A 123 -4.26 4.92 -13.37
N ARG A 124 -3.41 5.30 -14.33
CA ARG A 124 -3.41 6.66 -14.92
C ARG A 124 -4.74 7.04 -15.55
N ALA A 125 -5.35 6.13 -16.30
CA ALA A 125 -6.63 6.38 -16.98
C ALA A 125 -7.79 6.58 -16.01
N GLY A 126 -7.70 6.07 -14.79
CA GLY A 126 -8.70 6.22 -13.73
C GLY A 126 -8.68 7.58 -13.01
N ARG A 127 -7.73 8.45 -13.31
CA ARG A 127 -7.53 9.76 -12.69
C ARG A 127 -7.43 9.70 -11.15
N LEU A 128 -6.72 8.71 -10.66
CA LEU A 128 -6.53 8.44 -9.25
C LEU A 128 -5.27 9.11 -8.72
N LYS A 129 -5.28 9.43 -7.45
CA LYS A 129 -4.04 9.75 -6.73
C LYS A 129 -3.26 8.47 -6.51
N THR A 130 -2.04 8.44 -6.98
CA THR A 130 -1.10 7.32 -6.80
C THR A 130 0.20 7.83 -6.20
N PHE A 131 0.86 6.95 -5.46
CA PHE A 131 2.17 7.21 -4.88
C PHE A 131 3.05 5.97 -5.04
N ASN A 132 4.27 6.15 -5.52
CA ASN A 132 5.26 5.10 -5.62
C ASN A 132 6.33 5.29 -4.53
N PRO A 133 6.41 4.40 -3.51
CA PRO A 133 7.35 4.55 -2.41
C PRO A 133 8.78 4.09 -2.76
N TRP A 134 8.98 3.41 -3.88
CA TRP A 134 10.34 3.07 -4.33
C TRP A 134 11.13 4.34 -4.62
N GLY A 135 12.30 4.45 -4.00
CA GLY A 135 13.11 5.67 -4.09
C GLY A 135 12.69 6.81 -3.17
N TYR A 136 11.73 6.60 -2.28
CA TYR A 136 11.37 7.58 -1.26
C TYR A 136 12.57 7.86 -0.35
N ALA A 137 12.96 9.15 -0.21
CA ALA A 137 14.13 9.55 0.57
C ALA A 137 13.81 9.87 2.04
N GLY A 138 12.54 10.12 2.37
CA GLY A 138 12.14 10.63 3.68
C GLY A 138 12.58 12.08 3.89
N GLU A 139 12.12 12.70 4.97
CA GLU A 139 12.70 13.95 5.44
C GLU A 139 13.97 13.62 6.22
N THR A 140 15.10 14.13 5.77
CA THR A 140 16.37 13.99 6.50
C THR A 140 16.39 14.95 7.70
N ALA A 141 17.27 14.68 8.66
CA ALA A 141 17.46 15.61 9.78
C ALA A 141 17.88 17.03 9.30
N GLU A 142 18.53 17.11 8.14
CA GLU A 142 18.92 18.37 7.49
C GLU A 142 17.69 19.09 6.92
N ASP A 143 16.78 18.40 6.26
CA ASP A 143 15.52 18.97 5.74
C ASP A 143 14.66 19.53 6.87
N ILE A 144 14.57 18.82 8.00
CA ILE A 144 13.85 19.26 9.20
C ILE A 144 14.52 20.50 9.81
N ALA A 145 15.87 20.56 9.84
CA ALA A 145 16.63 21.69 10.36
C ALA A 145 16.43 22.93 9.48
N ASP A 146 16.45 22.76 8.16
CA ASP A 146 16.27 23.84 7.19
C ASP A 146 14.85 24.41 7.26
N TRP A 147 13.84 23.57 7.39
CA TRP A 147 12.46 23.98 7.60
C TRP A 147 12.28 24.80 8.90
N ARG A 148 12.94 24.40 9.99
CA ARG A 148 12.92 25.12 11.27
C ARG A 148 13.64 26.47 11.20
N GLN A 149 14.66 26.60 10.37
CA GLN A 149 15.33 27.88 10.12
C GLN A 149 14.47 28.82 9.26
N ALA A 150 13.84 28.30 8.21
CA ALA A 150 12.97 29.08 7.33
C ALA A 150 11.78 29.69 8.07
N THR A 151 11.23 29.02 9.09
CA THR A 151 10.13 29.53 9.91
C THR A 151 10.56 30.56 10.96
N LYS A 152 11.86 30.63 11.30
CA LYS A 152 12.39 31.64 12.25
C LYS A 152 12.74 32.98 11.59
N THR A 153 12.88 33.00 10.27
CA THR A 153 13.24 34.19 9.50
C THR A 153 12.07 34.93 8.86
N ALA A 154 10.83 34.54 9.17
CA ALA A 154 9.64 35.29 8.76
C ALA A 154 9.62 36.63 9.55
N PRO A 155 9.68 37.79 8.89
CA PRO A 155 9.62 39.06 9.59
C PRO A 155 8.24 39.22 10.24
N SER A 156 8.26 39.54 11.52
CA SER A 156 7.08 40.00 12.23
C SER A 156 6.61 41.30 11.57
N GLY A 157 5.60 41.21 10.76
CA GLY A 157 4.89 42.34 10.22
C GLY A 157 3.63 42.61 11.05
#